data_4641625bf3d01872e47d20c3442e4b4e
#
_entry.id   4641625bf3d01872e47d20c3442e4b4e
#
_cell.length_a   1.000
_cell.length_b   1.000
_cell.length_c   1.000
_cell.angle_alpha   90.00
_cell.angle_beta   90.00
_cell.angle_gamma   90.00
#
_symmetry.space_group_name_H-M   'P 1'
#
loop_
_entity.id
_entity.type
_entity.pdbx_description
1 polymer ?
#
loop_
_entity_poly.entity_id
_entity_poly.type
_entity_poly.pdbx_seq_one_letter_code
_entity_poly.pdbx_strand_id
1 'polypeptide(L)'
;MKEEFEKLAAGGKISSKHVETLTVLAQAGYCVHRSWGFGRITTVDTVFSRFLIDFPNKPAHQMDLGFAAESLKAIPSDHILAKKASDLDGMRKLAALDHLEVIRLVIKSNGGQATIDQIQKMLVPDVITADWKKWWEVAKRELKKDGHFLVPSKKTDPIVYQTDEVSLQERLLKDFRVAKGLKALTAIGAEALKSFADLSDKVAAVNEINALLNAGIITHLRNQPNVALEAIFVRDDLREAAGLPPVDSEITPAAIWAQETRFSAFMDSLPAAKYRRALETFKLSSPLWVETVRQAINTTSAKLCSELATLLIDDGKIEMLKESIAKLVNHHNASSEMLLWLAKERTDSFADILGPEVFRAMLSAMERDQFNERKSNRLRDFILADQSLLVELIGSADFDVIKDLTRALQLSPCFDDMDKRSLLARIVKSYPAIQSLITGEQTRQDTTFVVSWTSLERRKDEYSELVTKKIPANSKEIAIARSYGDLRENHEYKAAKEMQKILMRQKSDLEAGILRARGSDFSNARTDVVSIGTKVCLIDTKSKQTETYTILGAWDSEPEKMIISYLAPVAQKLINKKPGEEVEMDTEQGPRTCRIDSIEAAAIVSPSA
;
A
#
# COMPACT_ATOMS: atom_id res chain seq x y z
N MET A 1 15.28 -6.35 -66.73
CA MET A 1 14.22 -5.59 -66.01
C MET A 1 14.37 -4.08 -66.18
N LYS A 2 15.53 -3.43 -65.88
CA LYS A 2 15.67 -1.97 -66.06
C LYS A 2 15.45 -1.55 -67.51
N GLU A 3 16.11 -2.19 -68.47
CA GLU A 3 15.95 -1.94 -69.91
C GLU A 3 14.51 -2.16 -70.40
N GLU A 4 13.77 -3.08 -69.81
CA GLU A 4 12.36 -3.34 -70.16
C GLU A 4 11.46 -2.21 -69.65
N PHE A 5 11.69 -1.67 -68.44
CA PHE A 5 10.98 -0.50 -67.93
C PHE A 5 11.36 0.77 -68.69
N GLU A 6 12.57 0.94 -69.15
CA GLU A 6 13.00 2.02 -70.02
C GLU A 6 12.27 1.96 -71.39
N LYS A 7 12.10 0.77 -71.98
CA LYS A 7 11.32 0.58 -73.19
C LYS A 7 9.83 0.91 -72.98
N LEU A 8 9.27 0.54 -71.84
CA LEU A 8 7.88 0.89 -71.53
C LEU A 8 7.71 2.42 -71.30
N ALA A 9 8.73 3.07 -70.75
CA ALA A 9 8.72 4.53 -70.60
C ALA A 9 8.85 5.24 -71.94
N ALA A 10 9.73 4.76 -72.83
CA ALA A 10 9.87 5.24 -74.20
C ALA A 10 8.57 5.07 -75.03
N GLY A 11 7.84 3.97 -74.76
CA GLY A 11 6.50 3.71 -75.36
C GLY A 11 5.35 4.45 -74.70
N GLY A 12 5.57 5.33 -73.73
CA GLY A 12 4.53 6.13 -73.08
C GLY A 12 3.63 5.34 -72.11
N LYS A 13 3.91 4.08 -71.82
CA LYS A 13 3.09 3.25 -70.90
C LYS A 13 3.34 3.53 -69.41
N ILE A 14 4.51 4.05 -69.06
CA ILE A 14 4.89 4.47 -67.69
C ILE A 14 5.67 5.78 -67.76
N SER A 15 5.69 6.53 -66.65
CA SER A 15 6.50 7.74 -66.56
C SER A 15 7.99 7.39 -66.43
N SER A 16 8.87 8.13 -67.09
CA SER A 16 10.34 7.96 -66.98
C SER A 16 10.82 8.10 -65.54
N LYS A 17 10.11 8.88 -64.70
CA LYS A 17 10.41 9.02 -63.26
C LYS A 17 10.18 7.75 -62.46
N HIS A 18 9.35 6.83 -62.92
CA HIS A 18 8.97 5.60 -62.23
C HIS A 18 9.94 4.43 -62.55
N VAL A 19 10.79 4.54 -63.57
CA VAL A 19 11.68 3.46 -64.02
C VAL A 19 12.60 3.00 -62.88
N GLU A 20 13.20 3.91 -62.16
CA GLU A 20 14.12 3.58 -61.06
C GLU A 20 13.38 2.88 -59.90
N THR A 21 12.25 3.42 -59.50
CA THR A 21 11.40 2.85 -58.42
C THR A 21 10.90 1.46 -58.78
N LEU A 22 10.45 1.25 -60.00
CA LEU A 22 9.99 -0.05 -60.49
C LEU A 22 11.13 -1.07 -60.61
N THR A 23 12.30 -0.61 -60.99
CA THR A 23 13.50 -1.46 -61.02
C THR A 23 13.86 -1.95 -59.63
N VAL A 24 13.87 -1.06 -58.64
CA VAL A 24 14.12 -1.40 -57.23
C VAL A 24 13.05 -2.35 -56.69
N LEU A 25 11.76 -2.13 -56.99
CA LEU A 25 10.67 -3.00 -56.58
C LEU A 25 10.80 -4.41 -57.17
N ALA A 26 11.11 -4.51 -58.46
CA ALA A 26 11.27 -5.77 -59.15
C ALA A 26 12.50 -6.57 -58.65
N GLN A 27 13.59 -5.89 -58.34
CA GLN A 27 14.81 -6.50 -57.80
C GLN A 27 14.60 -6.95 -56.32
N ALA A 28 13.91 -6.16 -55.52
CA ALA A 28 13.64 -6.48 -54.13
C ALA A 28 12.69 -7.70 -53.98
N GLY A 29 11.75 -7.88 -54.90
CA GLY A 29 10.77 -8.95 -54.85
C GLY A 29 9.72 -8.84 -53.73
N TYR A 30 9.86 -7.84 -52.83
CA TYR A 30 8.99 -7.58 -51.71
C TYR A 30 8.67 -6.09 -51.61
N CYS A 31 7.43 -5.79 -51.17
CA CYS A 31 6.95 -4.43 -51.05
C CYS A 31 6.01 -4.25 -49.86
N VAL A 32 5.77 -3.00 -49.50
CA VAL A 32 4.71 -2.62 -48.57
C VAL A 32 3.78 -1.64 -49.25
N HIS A 33 2.48 -1.94 -49.24
CA HIS A 33 1.39 -1.03 -49.64
C HIS A 33 0.79 -0.37 -48.42
N ARG A 34 0.45 0.91 -48.51
CA ARG A 34 -0.05 1.70 -47.39
C ARG A 34 -1.31 1.10 -46.73
N SER A 35 -2.22 0.52 -47.52
CA SER A 35 -3.50 -0.03 -47.04
C SER A 35 -3.51 -1.56 -46.93
N TRP A 36 -2.70 -2.28 -47.73
CA TRP A 36 -2.72 -3.75 -47.81
C TRP A 36 -1.53 -4.39 -47.11
N GLY A 37 -0.60 -3.58 -46.57
CA GLY A 37 0.55 -4.05 -45.84
C GLY A 37 1.65 -4.69 -46.72
N PHE A 38 2.33 -5.68 -46.14
CA PHE A 38 3.42 -6.37 -46.78
C PHE A 38 2.94 -7.28 -47.94
N GLY A 39 3.64 -7.25 -49.07
CA GLY A 39 3.32 -8.06 -50.26
C GLY A 39 4.57 -8.62 -50.91
N ARG A 40 4.44 -9.81 -51.55
CA ARG A 40 5.46 -10.45 -52.35
C ARG A 40 5.15 -10.22 -53.81
N ILE A 41 6.08 -9.66 -54.57
CA ILE A 41 5.96 -9.52 -56.05
C ILE A 41 6.31 -10.88 -56.64
N THR A 42 5.31 -11.56 -57.22
CA THR A 42 5.48 -12.91 -57.78
C THR A 42 5.86 -12.87 -59.26
N THR A 43 5.30 -11.91 -60.01
CA THR A 43 5.57 -11.79 -61.45
C THR A 43 5.59 -10.34 -61.86
N VAL A 44 6.46 -9.99 -62.76
CA VAL A 44 6.53 -8.71 -63.46
C VAL A 44 6.06 -8.93 -64.89
N ASP A 45 4.86 -8.44 -65.20
CA ASP A 45 4.27 -8.56 -66.53
C ASP A 45 4.48 -7.25 -67.30
N THR A 46 5.48 -7.25 -68.15
CA THR A 46 5.85 -6.10 -68.98
C THR A 46 4.91 -5.92 -70.20
N VAL A 47 4.23 -6.99 -70.62
CA VAL A 47 3.29 -6.93 -71.75
C VAL A 47 2.02 -6.13 -71.36
N PHE A 48 1.45 -6.49 -70.20
CA PHE A 48 0.25 -5.82 -69.65
C PHE A 48 0.56 -4.67 -68.69
N SER A 49 1.85 -4.30 -68.53
CA SER A 49 2.34 -3.19 -67.70
C SER A 49 1.84 -3.29 -66.26
N ARG A 50 1.98 -4.46 -65.58
CA ARG A 50 1.48 -4.72 -64.25
C ARG A 50 2.45 -5.62 -63.43
N PHE A 51 2.34 -5.46 -62.09
CA PHE A 51 2.86 -6.43 -61.13
C PHE A 51 1.76 -7.39 -60.70
N LEU A 52 2.13 -8.68 -60.49
CA LEU A 52 1.35 -9.62 -59.69
C LEU A 52 1.95 -9.62 -58.28
N ILE A 53 1.13 -9.36 -57.29
CA ILE A 53 1.57 -9.20 -55.90
C ILE A 53 0.68 -10.03 -54.99
N ASP A 54 1.28 -10.86 -54.17
CA ASP A 54 0.56 -11.58 -53.12
C ASP A 54 0.59 -10.77 -51.82
N PHE A 55 -0.58 -10.21 -51.46
CA PHE A 55 -0.84 -9.62 -50.16
C PHE A 55 -1.62 -10.59 -49.28
N PRO A 56 -1.49 -10.52 -47.91
CA PRO A 56 -2.19 -11.44 -47.01
C PRO A 56 -3.69 -11.57 -47.23
N ASN A 57 -4.35 -10.47 -47.57
CA ASN A 57 -5.80 -10.42 -47.80
C ASN A 57 -6.21 -10.35 -49.27
N LYS A 58 -5.25 -10.35 -50.21
CA LYS A 58 -5.47 -10.25 -51.68
C LYS A 58 -4.37 -11.01 -52.42
N PRO A 59 -4.48 -12.35 -52.56
CA PRO A 59 -3.54 -13.14 -53.34
C PRO A 59 -3.66 -12.80 -54.84
N ALA A 60 -2.56 -12.90 -55.54
CA ALA A 60 -2.42 -12.67 -56.99
C ALA A 60 -3.02 -11.31 -57.47
N HIS A 61 -2.87 -10.27 -56.65
CA HIS A 61 -3.39 -8.94 -56.96
C HIS A 61 -2.63 -8.32 -58.12
N GLN A 62 -3.34 -7.95 -59.18
CA GLN A 62 -2.79 -7.26 -60.33
C GLN A 62 -2.75 -5.77 -60.10
N MET A 63 -1.59 -5.16 -60.19
CA MET A 63 -1.38 -3.74 -59.95
C MET A 63 -0.66 -3.12 -61.15
N ASP A 64 -1.23 -2.06 -61.71
CA ASP A 64 -0.59 -1.27 -62.75
C ASP A 64 0.77 -0.73 -62.30
N LEU A 65 1.76 -0.72 -63.21
CA LEU A 65 3.13 -0.30 -62.91
C LEU A 65 3.21 1.17 -62.49
N GLY A 66 2.44 2.06 -63.10
CA GLY A 66 2.39 3.47 -62.72
C GLY A 66 1.88 3.66 -61.29
N PHE A 67 0.76 3.01 -60.94
CA PHE A 67 0.21 3.03 -59.61
C PHE A 67 1.08 2.33 -58.58
N ALA A 68 1.76 1.23 -58.96
CA ALA A 68 2.71 0.52 -58.11
C ALA A 68 3.89 1.39 -57.74
N ALA A 69 4.44 2.17 -58.69
CA ALA A 69 5.56 3.09 -58.42
C ALA A 69 5.22 4.20 -57.41
N GLU A 70 3.94 4.62 -57.35
CA GLU A 70 3.47 5.68 -56.44
C GLU A 70 3.02 5.15 -55.10
N SER A 71 2.50 3.91 -55.03
CA SER A 71 1.84 3.35 -53.86
C SER A 71 2.65 2.31 -53.10
N LEU A 72 3.66 1.73 -53.72
CA LEU A 72 4.49 0.70 -53.12
C LEU A 72 5.85 1.23 -52.67
N LYS A 73 6.30 0.74 -51.50
CA LYS A 73 7.67 0.93 -51.00
C LYS A 73 8.41 -0.42 -51.08
N ALA A 74 9.55 -0.44 -51.76
CA ALA A 74 10.37 -1.63 -51.85
C ALA A 74 10.90 -2.06 -50.47
N ILE A 75 10.91 -3.34 -50.23
CA ILE A 75 11.46 -3.96 -49.01
C ILE A 75 12.70 -4.75 -49.41
N PRO A 76 13.89 -4.43 -48.89
CA PRO A 76 15.11 -5.18 -49.21
C PRO A 76 15.06 -6.60 -48.62
N SER A 77 15.80 -7.52 -49.22
CA SER A 77 15.80 -8.96 -48.85
C SER A 77 16.30 -9.22 -47.44
N ASP A 78 17.11 -8.33 -46.88
CA ASP A 78 17.60 -8.39 -45.49
C ASP A 78 16.62 -7.85 -44.44
N HIS A 79 15.52 -7.29 -44.87
CA HIS A 79 14.46 -6.80 -43.98
C HIS A 79 13.72 -7.96 -43.29
N ILE A 80 13.37 -7.80 -42.00
CA ILE A 80 12.72 -8.85 -41.19
C ILE A 80 11.45 -9.43 -41.87
N LEU A 81 10.63 -8.60 -42.52
CA LEU A 81 9.41 -9.06 -43.20
C LEU A 81 9.75 -9.95 -44.42
N ALA A 82 10.79 -9.62 -45.20
CA ALA A 82 11.24 -10.42 -46.31
C ALA A 82 11.80 -11.76 -45.83
N LYS A 83 12.62 -11.76 -44.80
CA LYS A 83 13.15 -12.99 -44.19
C LYS A 83 12.07 -13.88 -43.61
N LYS A 84 11.05 -13.32 -42.94
CA LYS A 84 9.88 -14.09 -42.48
C LYS A 84 9.12 -14.76 -43.63
N ALA A 85 8.98 -14.07 -44.76
CA ALA A 85 8.26 -14.58 -45.91
C ALA A 85 9.07 -15.63 -46.69
N SER A 86 10.39 -15.57 -46.68
CA SER A 86 11.28 -16.52 -47.38
C SER A 86 11.61 -17.75 -46.54
N ASP A 87 11.89 -17.59 -45.24
CA ASP A 87 12.32 -18.67 -44.35
C ASP A 87 11.85 -18.42 -42.90
N LEU A 88 10.61 -18.73 -42.64
CA LEU A 88 10.01 -18.56 -41.31
C LEU A 88 10.63 -19.53 -40.27
N ASP A 89 10.92 -20.75 -40.67
CA ASP A 89 11.46 -21.76 -39.76
C ASP A 89 12.92 -21.46 -39.40
N GLY A 90 13.71 -20.93 -40.35
CA GLY A 90 15.04 -20.39 -40.07
C GLY A 90 14.99 -19.22 -39.08
N MET A 91 14.02 -18.32 -39.24
CA MET A 91 13.83 -17.21 -38.31
C MET A 91 13.42 -17.67 -36.90
N ARG A 92 12.60 -18.72 -36.80
CA ARG A 92 12.25 -19.33 -35.49
C ARG A 92 13.45 -19.95 -34.80
N LYS A 93 14.27 -20.67 -35.55
CA LYS A 93 15.53 -21.24 -35.03
C LYS A 93 16.49 -20.14 -34.61
N LEU A 94 16.63 -19.08 -35.40
CA LEU A 94 17.47 -17.94 -35.06
C LEU A 94 16.96 -17.26 -33.75
N ALA A 95 15.67 -17.07 -33.59
CA ALA A 95 15.08 -16.49 -32.39
C ALA A 95 15.27 -17.36 -31.13
N ALA A 96 15.48 -18.65 -31.29
CA ALA A 96 15.75 -19.57 -30.18
C ALA A 96 17.25 -19.63 -29.81
N LEU A 97 18.14 -19.39 -30.76
CA LEU A 97 19.59 -19.54 -30.59
C LEU A 97 20.32 -18.20 -30.39
N ASP A 98 19.87 -17.13 -31.04
CA ASP A 98 20.53 -15.83 -31.05
C ASP A 98 19.50 -14.71 -30.98
N HIS A 99 19.18 -14.30 -29.77
CA HIS A 99 18.20 -13.22 -29.48
C HIS A 99 18.69 -11.88 -30.05
N LEU A 100 19.99 -11.60 -29.96
CA LEU A 100 20.57 -10.31 -30.34
C LEU A 100 20.48 -10.10 -31.85
N GLU A 101 20.78 -11.11 -32.64
CA GLU A 101 20.72 -11.04 -34.12
C GLU A 101 19.29 -10.79 -34.60
N VAL A 102 18.30 -11.47 -34.02
CA VAL A 102 16.89 -11.24 -34.37
C VAL A 102 16.45 -9.80 -34.04
N ILE A 103 16.84 -9.30 -32.88
CA ILE A 103 16.51 -7.91 -32.46
C ILE A 103 17.25 -6.91 -33.35
N ARG A 104 18.51 -7.18 -33.70
CA ARG A 104 19.29 -6.36 -34.64
C ARG A 104 18.59 -6.25 -35.99
N LEU A 105 18.09 -7.35 -36.53
CA LEU A 105 17.34 -7.37 -37.77
C LEU A 105 16.06 -6.54 -37.70
N VAL A 106 15.33 -6.63 -36.60
CA VAL A 106 14.13 -5.81 -36.37
C VAL A 106 14.49 -4.32 -36.29
N ILE A 107 15.50 -3.97 -35.51
CA ILE A 107 15.95 -2.58 -35.34
C ILE A 107 16.45 -2.02 -36.68
N LYS A 108 17.28 -2.75 -37.40
CA LYS A 108 17.77 -2.36 -38.74
C LYS A 108 16.62 -2.15 -39.72
N SER A 109 15.61 -3.02 -39.68
CA SER A 109 14.41 -2.92 -40.51
C SER A 109 13.54 -1.72 -40.19
N ASN A 110 13.67 -1.15 -38.99
CA ASN A 110 12.95 0.05 -38.52
C ASN A 110 13.81 1.33 -38.54
N GLY A 111 14.88 1.35 -39.35
CA GLY A 111 15.71 2.56 -39.50
C GLY A 111 16.69 2.79 -38.34
N GLY A 112 17.18 1.72 -37.70
CA GLY A 112 18.21 1.75 -36.67
C GLY A 112 17.69 1.88 -35.23
N GLN A 113 16.38 1.97 -35.04
CA GLN A 113 15.77 2.04 -33.73
C GLN A 113 14.39 1.35 -33.69
N ALA A 114 14.02 0.76 -32.55
CA ALA A 114 12.71 0.15 -32.37
C ALA A 114 12.30 0.12 -30.88
N THR A 115 11.04 0.39 -30.59
CA THR A 115 10.49 0.19 -29.25
C THR A 115 10.22 -1.28 -28.96
N ILE A 116 10.11 -1.65 -27.69
CA ILE A 116 9.79 -3.03 -27.26
C ILE A 116 8.48 -3.50 -27.91
N ASP A 117 7.47 -2.62 -27.98
CA ASP A 117 6.18 -2.94 -28.60
C ASP A 117 6.28 -3.17 -30.11
N GLN A 118 7.16 -2.43 -30.80
CA GLN A 118 7.43 -2.65 -32.22
C GLN A 118 8.14 -3.98 -32.46
N ILE A 119 9.14 -4.31 -31.62
CA ILE A 119 9.84 -5.60 -31.67
C ILE A 119 8.84 -6.75 -31.44
N GLN A 120 8.00 -6.64 -30.42
CA GLN A 120 6.97 -7.64 -30.13
C GLN A 120 6.02 -7.83 -31.32
N LYS A 121 5.46 -6.76 -31.87
CA LYS A 121 4.53 -6.82 -33.01
C LYS A 121 5.15 -7.47 -34.25
N MET A 122 6.44 -7.31 -34.46
CA MET A 122 7.12 -7.91 -35.62
C MET A 122 7.45 -9.38 -35.43
N LEU A 123 7.68 -9.82 -34.19
CA LEU A 123 8.14 -11.19 -33.90
C LEU A 123 7.00 -12.12 -33.45
N VAL A 124 5.98 -11.61 -32.77
CA VAL A 124 4.87 -12.41 -32.24
C VAL A 124 3.64 -12.26 -33.16
N PRO A 125 2.91 -13.35 -33.49
CA PRO A 125 3.14 -14.75 -33.05
C PRO A 125 4.03 -15.57 -33.98
N ASP A 126 4.45 -15.05 -35.14
CA ASP A 126 4.99 -15.84 -36.25
C ASP A 126 6.36 -16.43 -35.91
N VAL A 127 7.30 -15.62 -35.41
CA VAL A 127 8.68 -16.00 -35.10
C VAL A 127 8.79 -16.54 -33.69
N ILE A 128 8.20 -15.85 -32.74
CA ILE A 128 8.13 -16.25 -31.32
C ILE A 128 6.75 -16.79 -31.03
N THR A 129 6.63 -18.10 -30.95
CA THR A 129 5.38 -18.82 -30.65
C THR A 129 5.24 -19.14 -29.16
N ALA A 130 6.34 -19.06 -28.39
CA ALA A 130 6.39 -19.30 -26.95
C ALA A 130 6.04 -18.03 -26.15
N ASP A 131 6.16 -18.13 -24.81
CA ASP A 131 5.92 -17.01 -23.90
C ASP A 131 6.89 -15.85 -24.19
N TRP A 132 6.37 -14.78 -24.79
CA TRP A 132 7.10 -13.56 -25.08
C TRP A 132 7.81 -12.99 -23.85
N LYS A 133 7.19 -13.02 -22.67
CA LYS A 133 7.79 -12.42 -21.45
C LYS A 133 9.07 -13.14 -21.06
N LYS A 134 9.07 -14.47 -21.10
CA LYS A 134 10.26 -15.27 -20.80
C LYS A 134 11.37 -15.03 -21.83
N TRP A 135 11.02 -15.06 -23.12
CA TRP A 135 11.96 -14.79 -24.19
C TRP A 135 12.59 -13.40 -24.07
N TRP A 136 11.75 -12.38 -23.81
CA TRP A 136 12.20 -11.01 -23.67
C TRP A 136 13.12 -10.78 -22.47
N GLU A 137 12.86 -11.43 -21.33
CA GLU A 137 13.73 -11.30 -20.15
C GLU A 137 15.15 -11.88 -20.39
N VAL A 138 15.27 -12.92 -21.22
CA VAL A 138 16.58 -13.45 -21.64
C VAL A 138 17.24 -12.46 -22.60
N ALA A 139 16.55 -12.08 -23.66
CA ALA A 139 17.03 -11.15 -24.67
C ALA A 139 17.47 -9.81 -24.06
N LYS A 140 16.71 -9.28 -23.10
CA LYS A 140 17.02 -8.04 -22.40
C LYS A 140 18.33 -8.10 -21.60
N ARG A 141 18.63 -9.25 -21.00
CA ARG A 141 19.91 -9.44 -20.29
C ARG A 141 21.09 -9.46 -21.25
N GLU A 142 20.93 -10.11 -22.41
CA GLU A 142 21.95 -10.12 -23.46
C GLU A 142 22.13 -8.73 -24.08
N LEU A 143 21.05 -8.02 -24.41
CA LEU A 143 21.08 -6.64 -24.92
C LEU A 143 21.83 -5.65 -24.00
N LYS A 144 21.70 -5.84 -22.69
CA LYS A 144 22.41 -4.99 -21.73
C LYS A 144 23.91 -5.24 -21.69
N LYS A 145 24.35 -6.46 -22.02
CA LYS A 145 25.76 -6.83 -22.05
C LYS A 145 26.44 -6.46 -23.38
N ASP A 146 25.69 -6.50 -24.45
CA ASP A 146 26.20 -6.21 -25.79
C ASP A 146 26.43 -4.70 -25.99
N GLY A 147 27.62 -4.36 -26.46
CA GLY A 147 28.09 -2.97 -26.64
C GLY A 147 27.43 -2.20 -27.78
N HIS A 148 26.76 -2.88 -28.71
CA HIS A 148 26.13 -2.28 -29.88
C HIS A 148 24.69 -1.79 -29.62
N PHE A 149 24.06 -2.19 -28.52
CA PHE A 149 22.69 -1.79 -28.23
C PHE A 149 22.60 -0.75 -27.10
N LEU A 150 21.96 0.36 -27.36
CA LEU A 150 21.55 1.34 -26.35
C LEU A 150 20.14 0.99 -25.87
N VAL A 151 20.05 0.40 -24.68
CA VAL A 151 18.77 -0.01 -24.05
C VAL A 151 18.33 1.09 -23.10
N PRO A 152 17.22 1.80 -23.38
CA PRO A 152 16.75 2.89 -22.54
C PRO A 152 16.14 2.38 -21.22
N SER A 153 16.12 3.26 -20.20
CA SER A 153 15.50 2.97 -18.91
C SER A 153 13.96 2.91 -18.98
N LYS A 154 13.37 3.74 -19.85
CA LYS A 154 11.92 3.80 -20.04
C LYS A 154 11.50 2.83 -21.14
N LYS A 155 10.44 2.05 -20.91
CA LYS A 155 9.92 1.08 -21.88
C LYS A 155 9.37 1.71 -23.17
N THR A 156 9.00 2.99 -23.11
CA THR A 156 8.47 3.74 -24.26
C THR A 156 9.54 4.23 -25.20
N ASP A 157 10.77 4.35 -24.75
CA ASP A 157 11.87 4.87 -25.55
C ASP A 157 12.44 3.74 -26.44
N PRO A 158 12.92 4.05 -27.65
CA PRO A 158 13.41 3.05 -28.57
C PRO A 158 14.79 2.53 -28.18
N ILE A 159 15.02 1.23 -28.43
CA ILE A 159 16.35 0.62 -28.42
C ILE A 159 17.02 1.01 -29.73
N VAL A 160 18.27 1.46 -29.65
CA VAL A 160 19.05 1.92 -30.79
C VAL A 160 20.22 0.97 -31.00
N TYR A 161 20.46 0.57 -32.26
CA TYR A 161 21.64 -0.19 -32.65
C TYR A 161 22.73 0.75 -33.16
N GLN A 162 23.94 0.62 -32.63
CA GLN A 162 25.12 1.41 -32.99
C GLN A 162 26.16 0.52 -33.67
N THR A 163 26.84 1.07 -34.66
CA THR A 163 27.93 0.34 -35.38
C THR A 163 29.19 0.19 -34.52
N ASP A 164 29.46 1.18 -33.68
CA ASP A 164 30.60 1.19 -32.79
C ASP A 164 30.24 0.52 -31.45
N GLU A 165 31.07 -0.42 -31.03
CA GLU A 165 30.91 -1.07 -29.73
C GLU A 165 31.31 -0.12 -28.63
N VAL A 166 30.35 0.21 -27.76
CA VAL A 166 30.60 0.97 -26.54
C VAL A 166 30.63 0.01 -25.37
N SER A 167 31.74 -0.07 -24.65
CA SER A 167 31.89 -0.98 -23.52
C SER A 167 30.82 -0.75 -22.45
N LEU A 168 30.44 -1.83 -21.74
CA LEU A 168 29.51 -1.71 -20.61
C LEU A 168 30.00 -0.69 -19.59
N GLN A 169 31.31 -0.67 -19.34
CA GLN A 169 31.94 0.28 -18.42
C GLN A 169 31.76 1.73 -18.89
N GLU A 170 32.01 2.04 -20.15
CA GLU A 170 31.83 3.41 -20.67
C GLU A 170 30.38 3.88 -20.58
N ARG A 171 29.44 2.99 -20.86
CA ARG A 171 28.00 3.30 -20.72
C ARG A 171 27.63 3.59 -19.27
N LEU A 172 28.03 2.74 -18.32
CA LEU A 172 27.80 2.94 -16.91
C LEU A 172 28.41 4.24 -16.39
N LEU A 173 29.67 4.52 -16.74
CA LEU A 173 30.34 5.74 -16.33
C LEU A 173 29.71 7.00 -16.97
N LYS A 174 29.26 6.92 -18.22
CA LYS A 174 28.50 8.00 -18.86
C LYS A 174 27.18 8.25 -18.16
N ASP A 175 26.42 7.20 -17.86
CA ASP A 175 25.15 7.32 -17.14
C ASP A 175 25.38 7.88 -15.73
N PHE A 176 26.46 7.47 -15.08
CA PHE A 176 26.85 7.97 -13.76
C PHE A 176 27.17 9.47 -13.76
N ARG A 177 27.92 9.96 -14.77
CA ARG A 177 28.26 11.39 -14.92
C ARG A 177 27.04 12.27 -15.23
N VAL A 178 26.02 11.73 -15.91
CA VAL A 178 24.80 12.46 -16.28
C VAL A 178 23.73 12.38 -15.20
N ALA A 179 23.82 11.42 -14.29
CA ALA A 179 22.84 11.17 -13.23
C ALA A 179 22.69 12.39 -12.30
N LYS A 180 21.44 12.76 -12.01
CA LYS A 180 21.12 13.88 -11.12
C LYS A 180 20.63 13.39 -9.77
N GLY A 181 21.35 13.78 -8.73
CA GLY A 181 21.00 13.46 -7.33
C GLY A 181 21.52 12.12 -6.85
N LEU A 182 21.78 12.04 -5.54
CA LEU A 182 22.43 10.89 -4.90
C LEU A 182 21.68 9.56 -5.10
N LYS A 183 20.35 9.59 -5.09
CA LYS A 183 19.53 8.37 -5.30
C LYS A 183 19.76 7.72 -6.67
N ALA A 184 19.92 8.55 -7.73
CA ALA A 184 20.22 8.06 -9.07
C ALA A 184 21.64 7.47 -9.14
N LEU A 185 22.61 8.17 -8.56
CA LEU A 185 23.99 7.69 -8.45
C LEU A 185 24.06 6.35 -7.71
N THR A 186 23.37 6.24 -6.58
CA THR A 186 23.31 4.98 -5.79
C THR A 186 22.72 3.83 -6.61
N ALA A 187 21.65 4.09 -7.38
CA ALA A 187 21.01 3.06 -8.21
C ALA A 187 21.96 2.56 -9.33
N ILE A 188 22.66 3.46 -10.02
CA ILE A 188 23.63 3.09 -11.08
C ILE A 188 24.84 2.39 -10.45
N GLY A 189 25.34 2.84 -9.29
CA GLY A 189 26.40 2.18 -8.55
C GLY A 189 26.03 0.75 -8.16
N ALA A 190 24.80 0.51 -7.71
CA ALA A 190 24.30 -0.83 -7.43
C ALA A 190 24.15 -1.70 -8.70
N GLU A 191 23.88 -1.09 -9.87
CA GLU A 191 23.89 -1.81 -11.15
C GLU A 191 25.32 -2.15 -11.59
N ALA A 192 26.28 -1.23 -11.41
CA ALA A 192 27.71 -1.49 -11.63
C ALA A 192 28.22 -2.64 -10.76
N LEU A 193 27.79 -2.73 -9.51
CA LEU A 193 28.13 -3.83 -8.62
C LEU A 193 27.60 -5.18 -9.13
N LYS A 194 26.36 -5.23 -9.63
CA LYS A 194 25.78 -6.45 -10.22
C LYS A 194 26.51 -6.91 -11.49
N SER A 195 27.02 -5.97 -12.24
CA SER A 195 27.74 -6.21 -13.52
C SER A 195 29.27 -6.14 -13.34
N PHE A 196 29.74 -6.19 -12.09
CA PHE A 196 31.16 -5.98 -11.77
C PHE A 196 32.10 -6.95 -12.50
N ALA A 197 31.68 -8.19 -12.69
CA ALA A 197 32.46 -9.19 -13.42
C ALA A 197 32.71 -8.82 -14.88
N ASP A 198 31.76 -8.11 -15.50
CA ASP A 198 31.76 -7.75 -16.92
C ASP A 198 32.47 -6.39 -17.19
N LEU A 199 33.02 -5.70 -16.15
CA LEU A 199 33.78 -4.46 -16.32
C LEU A 199 35.19 -4.74 -16.84
N SER A 200 35.65 -3.91 -17.80
CA SER A 200 36.97 -4.05 -18.45
C SER A 200 38.11 -3.62 -17.53
N ASP A 201 38.00 -2.44 -16.89
CA ASP A 201 38.93 -1.96 -15.86
C ASP A 201 38.18 -1.68 -14.58
N LYS A 202 38.13 -2.71 -13.72
CA LYS A 202 37.37 -2.71 -12.47
C LYS A 202 37.84 -1.64 -11.50
N VAL A 203 39.17 -1.47 -11.38
CA VAL A 203 39.75 -0.55 -10.41
C VAL A 203 39.51 0.91 -10.81
N ALA A 204 39.75 1.26 -12.08
CA ALA A 204 39.51 2.60 -12.58
C ALA A 204 38.03 2.98 -12.49
N ALA A 205 37.13 2.06 -12.88
CA ALA A 205 35.69 2.26 -12.82
C ALA A 205 35.21 2.51 -11.36
N VAL A 206 35.65 1.68 -10.42
CA VAL A 206 35.26 1.82 -9.00
C VAL A 206 35.80 3.12 -8.41
N ASN A 207 37.02 3.51 -8.72
CA ASN A 207 37.58 4.78 -8.23
C ASN A 207 36.78 5.99 -8.71
N GLU A 208 36.39 6.02 -10.00
CA GLU A 208 35.55 7.09 -10.53
C GLU A 208 34.14 7.10 -9.91
N ILE A 209 33.50 5.96 -9.84
CA ILE A 209 32.17 5.82 -9.22
C ILE A 209 32.22 6.27 -7.76
N ASN A 210 33.20 5.81 -6.99
CA ASN A 210 33.34 6.15 -5.58
C ASN A 210 33.64 7.63 -5.37
N ALA A 211 34.41 8.28 -6.23
CA ALA A 211 34.64 9.72 -6.16
C ALA A 211 33.33 10.52 -6.30
N LEU A 212 32.48 10.15 -7.26
CA LEU A 212 31.18 10.80 -7.49
C LEU A 212 30.17 10.48 -6.36
N LEU A 213 30.16 9.25 -5.86
CA LEU A 213 29.33 8.87 -4.70
C LEU A 213 29.74 9.66 -3.47
N ASN A 214 31.04 9.81 -3.18
CA ASN A 214 31.54 10.57 -2.03
C ASN A 214 31.13 12.05 -2.12
N ALA A 215 31.26 12.68 -3.28
CA ALA A 215 30.79 14.05 -3.49
C ALA A 215 29.27 14.19 -3.24
N GLY A 216 28.49 13.22 -3.70
CA GLY A 216 27.06 13.14 -3.46
C GLY A 216 26.71 12.93 -1.99
N ILE A 217 27.43 12.03 -1.29
CA ILE A 217 27.24 11.74 0.14
C ILE A 217 27.47 13.00 0.98
N ILE A 218 28.58 13.71 0.76
CA ILE A 218 28.90 14.96 1.47
C ILE A 218 27.76 15.98 1.32
N THR A 219 27.25 16.15 0.09
CA THR A 219 26.21 17.14 -0.21
C THR A 219 24.86 16.80 0.44
N HIS A 220 24.51 15.49 0.53
CA HIS A 220 23.20 15.02 0.97
C HIS A 220 23.16 14.49 2.40
N LEU A 221 24.28 14.47 3.09
CA LEU A 221 24.41 13.89 4.44
C LEU A 221 23.36 14.42 5.42
N ARG A 222 23.06 15.72 5.40
CA ARG A 222 22.10 16.35 6.32
C ARG A 222 20.66 16.31 5.82
N ASN A 223 20.45 16.38 4.51
CA ASN A 223 19.11 16.53 3.94
C ASN A 223 18.45 15.19 3.60
N GLN A 224 19.25 14.18 3.27
CA GLN A 224 18.81 12.84 2.86
C GLN A 224 19.75 11.77 3.45
N PRO A 225 19.83 11.66 4.78
CA PRO A 225 20.79 10.76 5.45
C PRO A 225 20.53 9.27 5.14
N ASN A 226 19.29 8.89 4.87
CA ASN A 226 18.93 7.53 4.46
C ASN A 226 19.53 7.18 3.08
N VAL A 227 19.43 8.08 2.10
CA VAL A 227 20.03 7.88 0.77
C VAL A 227 21.56 7.91 0.86
N ALA A 228 22.11 8.76 1.74
CA ALA A 228 23.55 8.82 2.00
C ALA A 228 24.07 7.50 2.58
N LEU A 229 23.34 6.88 3.52
CA LEU A 229 23.69 5.57 4.07
C LEU A 229 23.67 4.47 3.00
N GLU A 230 22.64 4.45 2.15
CA GLU A 230 22.57 3.52 1.03
C GLU A 230 23.75 3.71 0.04
N ALA A 231 24.12 4.96 -0.24
CA ALA A 231 25.25 5.28 -1.10
C ALA A 231 26.59 4.83 -0.49
N ILE A 232 26.77 4.99 0.83
CA ILE A 232 27.95 4.47 1.55
C ILE A 232 28.02 2.95 1.40
N PHE A 233 26.90 2.23 1.56
CA PHE A 233 26.88 0.79 1.40
C PHE A 233 27.28 0.34 -0.02
N VAL A 234 26.77 1.02 -1.04
CA VAL A 234 27.13 0.72 -2.43
C VAL A 234 28.59 1.03 -2.72
N ARG A 235 29.10 2.16 -2.23
CA ARG A 235 30.51 2.55 -2.33
C ARG A 235 31.43 1.49 -1.71
N ASP A 236 31.11 1.07 -0.50
CA ASP A 236 31.94 0.11 0.26
C ASP A 236 31.89 -1.27 -0.39
N ASP A 237 30.72 -1.71 -0.89
CA ASP A 237 30.56 -2.96 -1.62
C ASP A 237 31.37 -2.97 -2.94
N LEU A 238 31.36 -1.86 -3.68
CA LEU A 238 32.18 -1.70 -4.90
C LEU A 238 33.67 -1.77 -4.59
N ARG A 239 34.09 -1.12 -3.48
CA ARG A 239 35.48 -1.13 -3.03
C ARG A 239 35.93 -2.54 -2.64
N GLU A 240 35.11 -3.24 -1.88
CA GLU A 240 35.37 -4.62 -1.47
C GLU A 240 35.46 -5.54 -2.71
N ALA A 241 34.52 -5.43 -3.64
CA ALA A 241 34.53 -6.20 -4.88
C ALA A 241 35.79 -5.95 -5.73
N ALA A 242 36.35 -4.73 -5.69
CA ALA A 242 37.59 -4.38 -6.37
C ALA A 242 38.88 -4.70 -5.60
N GLY A 243 38.76 -5.20 -4.37
CA GLY A 243 39.89 -5.47 -3.48
C GLY A 243 40.64 -4.21 -3.03
N LEU A 244 39.96 -3.06 -2.98
CA LEU A 244 40.54 -1.79 -2.59
C LEU A 244 40.40 -1.55 -1.09
N PRO A 245 41.41 -0.99 -0.39
CA PRO A 245 41.33 -0.71 1.02
C PRO A 245 40.33 0.43 1.35
N PRO A 246 39.78 0.48 2.56
CA PRO A 246 39.01 1.64 3.02
C PRO A 246 39.88 2.90 3.07
N VAL A 247 39.24 4.08 2.96
CA VAL A 247 39.90 5.39 2.97
C VAL A 247 39.45 6.17 4.19
N ASP A 248 40.37 6.51 5.09
CA ASP A 248 40.09 7.13 6.39
C ASP A 248 39.43 8.51 6.31
N SER A 249 39.61 9.24 5.19
CA SER A 249 39.02 10.56 5.00
C SER A 249 37.57 10.56 4.55
N GLU A 250 37.00 9.39 4.29
CA GLU A 250 35.63 9.27 3.78
C GLU A 250 34.60 9.23 4.91
N ILE A 251 33.37 9.69 4.58
CA ILE A 251 32.24 9.62 5.49
C ILE A 251 31.85 8.14 5.70
N THR A 252 31.83 7.72 6.95
CA THR A 252 31.42 6.38 7.36
C THR A 252 29.97 6.37 7.86
N PRO A 253 29.32 5.20 7.98
CA PRO A 253 27.99 5.10 8.59
C PRO A 253 27.91 5.74 9.98
N ALA A 254 29.00 5.72 10.78
CA ALA A 254 29.06 6.33 12.10
C ALA A 254 28.76 7.83 12.08
N ALA A 255 29.17 8.55 11.04
CA ALA A 255 28.89 9.98 10.90
C ALA A 255 27.39 10.27 10.71
N ILE A 256 26.64 9.35 10.09
CA ILE A 256 25.17 9.43 9.96
C ILE A 256 24.52 9.16 11.30
N TRP A 257 24.91 8.09 11.97
CA TRP A 257 24.34 7.71 13.27
C TRP A 257 24.61 8.73 14.38
N ALA A 258 25.71 9.46 14.30
CA ALA A 258 26.01 10.53 15.25
C ALA A 258 25.09 11.76 15.11
N GLN A 259 24.50 11.97 13.93
CA GLN A 259 23.60 13.11 13.65
C GLN A 259 22.12 12.72 13.73
N GLU A 260 21.78 11.43 13.62
CA GLU A 260 20.40 10.99 13.55
C GLU A 260 19.81 10.77 14.95
N THR A 261 18.78 11.54 15.26
CA THR A 261 18.08 11.51 16.55
C THR A 261 16.75 10.75 16.50
N ARG A 262 16.21 10.51 15.30
CA ARG A 262 14.92 9.84 15.09
C ARG A 262 15.10 8.45 14.50
N PHE A 263 15.74 7.58 15.26
CA PHE A 263 16.13 6.24 14.85
C PHE A 263 15.00 5.45 14.14
N SER A 264 13.81 5.36 14.74
CA SER A 264 12.68 4.58 14.17
C SER A 264 12.25 5.11 12.81
N ALA A 265 12.04 6.43 12.69
CA ALA A 265 11.61 7.06 11.44
C ALA A 265 12.69 6.96 10.35
N PHE A 266 13.95 7.08 10.75
CA PHE A 266 15.08 6.90 9.83
C PHE A 266 15.13 5.47 9.30
N MET A 267 15.08 4.47 10.16
CA MET A 267 15.11 3.06 9.77
C MET A 267 13.91 2.69 8.85
N ASP A 268 12.70 3.14 9.18
CA ASP A 268 11.52 2.89 8.33
C ASP A 268 11.62 3.56 6.95
N SER A 269 12.46 4.58 6.79
CA SER A 269 12.73 5.24 5.50
C SER A 269 13.69 4.47 4.59
N LEU A 270 14.41 3.48 5.13
CA LEU A 270 15.33 2.64 4.37
C LEU A 270 14.60 1.50 3.66
N PRO A 271 15.13 1.00 2.53
CA PRO A 271 14.66 -0.25 1.94
C PRO A 271 14.86 -1.42 2.91
N ALA A 272 13.85 -2.28 3.04
CA ALA A 272 13.91 -3.40 3.96
C ALA A 272 15.11 -4.35 3.77
N ALA A 273 15.60 -4.49 2.54
CA ALA A 273 16.81 -5.28 2.25
C ALA A 273 18.10 -4.70 2.87
N LYS A 274 18.05 -3.46 3.37
CA LYS A 274 19.19 -2.78 4.01
C LYS A 274 19.08 -2.72 5.52
N TYR A 275 17.96 -3.15 6.12
CA TYR A 275 17.75 -3.07 7.58
C TYR A 275 18.87 -3.75 8.37
N ARG A 276 19.17 -5.01 8.06
CA ARG A 276 20.19 -5.77 8.79
C ARG A 276 21.53 -5.05 8.79
N ARG A 277 22.02 -4.65 7.62
CA ARG A 277 23.30 -3.95 7.50
C ARG A 277 23.29 -2.59 8.20
N ALA A 278 22.20 -1.84 8.11
CA ALA A 278 22.06 -0.57 8.81
C ALA A 278 22.11 -0.76 10.32
N LEU A 279 21.43 -1.77 10.86
CA LEU A 279 21.46 -2.13 12.28
C LEU A 279 22.84 -2.55 12.77
N GLU A 280 23.57 -3.32 11.98
CA GLU A 280 24.94 -3.72 12.31
C GLU A 280 25.88 -2.51 12.39
N THR A 281 25.77 -1.56 11.43
CA THR A 281 26.55 -0.32 11.48
C THR A 281 26.13 0.59 12.64
N PHE A 282 24.84 0.62 12.99
CA PHE A 282 24.35 1.34 14.16
C PHE A 282 24.91 0.75 15.47
N LYS A 283 24.87 -0.57 15.61
CA LYS A 283 25.44 -1.29 16.76
C LYS A 283 26.91 -0.94 16.98
N LEU A 284 27.70 -0.88 15.89
CA LEU A 284 29.12 -0.52 15.97
C LEU A 284 29.35 0.95 16.31
N SER A 285 28.40 1.83 15.99
CA SER A 285 28.55 3.29 16.12
C SER A 285 28.00 3.86 17.42
N SER A 286 27.07 3.16 18.09
CA SER A 286 26.36 3.68 19.27
C SER A 286 26.54 2.77 20.49
N PRO A 287 27.12 3.25 21.58
CA PRO A 287 27.22 2.47 22.80
C PRO A 287 25.85 2.19 23.46
N LEU A 288 24.84 3.01 23.18
CA LEU A 288 23.47 2.86 23.68
C LEU A 288 22.54 2.11 22.72
N TRP A 289 23.08 1.38 21.74
CA TRP A 289 22.31 0.72 20.71
C TRP A 289 21.22 -0.23 21.25
N VAL A 290 21.52 -0.97 22.33
CA VAL A 290 20.55 -1.91 22.93
C VAL A 290 19.31 -1.18 23.42
N GLU A 291 19.48 -0.06 24.13
CA GLU A 291 18.36 0.71 24.66
C GLU A 291 17.55 1.36 23.54
N THR A 292 18.24 1.93 22.54
CA THR A 292 17.60 2.54 21.37
C THR A 292 16.79 1.52 20.57
N VAL A 293 17.35 0.34 20.29
CA VAL A 293 16.68 -0.73 19.54
C VAL A 293 15.47 -1.25 20.34
N ARG A 294 15.63 -1.44 21.65
CA ARG A 294 14.56 -1.88 22.54
C ARG A 294 13.38 -0.90 22.58
N GLN A 295 13.64 0.40 22.59
CA GLN A 295 12.60 1.44 22.55
C GLN A 295 11.95 1.51 21.16
N ALA A 296 12.72 1.31 20.11
CA ALA A 296 12.25 1.39 18.73
C ALA A 296 11.25 0.28 18.37
N ILE A 297 11.29 -0.88 19.03
CA ILE A 297 10.46 -2.04 18.68
C ILE A 297 8.96 -1.74 18.73
N ASN A 298 8.54 -0.81 19.58
CA ASN A 298 7.14 -0.40 19.70
C ASN A 298 6.72 0.74 18.75
N THR A 299 7.67 1.33 18.02
CA THR A 299 7.42 2.52 17.19
C THR A 299 7.70 2.27 15.70
N THR A 300 8.13 1.07 15.35
CA THR A 300 8.53 0.69 14.00
C THR A 300 7.55 -0.29 13.37
N SER A 301 7.68 -0.48 12.04
CA SER A 301 6.88 -1.45 11.30
C SER A 301 7.15 -2.89 11.73
N ALA A 302 6.17 -3.79 11.61
CA ALA A 302 6.31 -5.21 11.96
C ALA A 302 7.50 -5.90 11.29
N LYS A 303 7.85 -5.48 10.07
CA LYS A 303 9.01 -6.01 9.35
C LYS A 303 10.32 -5.58 9.99
N LEU A 304 10.41 -4.33 10.41
CA LEU A 304 11.59 -3.84 11.10
C LEU A 304 11.68 -4.41 12.52
N CYS A 305 10.55 -4.63 13.21
CA CYS A 305 10.53 -5.33 14.51
C CYS A 305 11.23 -6.69 14.44
N SER A 306 11.02 -7.45 13.35
CA SER A 306 11.71 -8.75 13.16
C SER A 306 13.24 -8.60 13.13
N GLU A 307 13.74 -7.61 12.39
CA GLU A 307 15.19 -7.37 12.31
C GLU A 307 15.78 -6.84 13.63
N LEU A 308 15.04 -5.95 14.33
CA LEU A 308 15.43 -5.44 15.65
C LEU A 308 15.51 -6.57 16.68
N ALA A 309 14.50 -7.44 16.68
CA ALA A 309 14.46 -8.59 17.57
C ALA A 309 15.59 -9.58 17.26
N THR A 310 15.81 -9.89 15.99
CA THR A 310 16.90 -10.77 15.56
C THR A 310 18.26 -10.23 16.02
N LEU A 311 18.50 -8.92 15.87
CA LEU A 311 19.75 -8.30 16.32
C LEU A 311 19.97 -8.46 17.85
N LEU A 312 18.90 -8.27 18.64
CA LEU A 312 18.98 -8.44 20.11
C LEU A 312 19.16 -9.92 20.51
N ILE A 313 18.52 -10.84 19.80
CA ILE A 313 18.63 -12.28 20.04
C ILE A 313 20.05 -12.77 19.73
N ASP A 314 20.59 -12.38 18.58
CA ASP A 314 21.95 -12.76 18.16
C ASP A 314 23.03 -12.23 19.13
N ASP A 315 22.75 -11.14 19.83
CA ASP A 315 23.63 -10.56 20.85
C ASP A 315 23.35 -11.09 22.29
N GLY A 316 22.50 -12.10 22.43
CA GLY A 316 22.14 -12.71 23.70
C GLY A 316 21.31 -11.84 24.64
N LYS A 317 20.57 -10.83 24.07
CA LYS A 317 19.74 -9.88 24.85
C LYS A 317 18.26 -10.25 24.84
N ILE A 318 17.93 -11.51 24.58
CA ILE A 318 16.55 -11.98 24.45
C ILE A 318 15.70 -11.72 25.71
N GLU A 319 16.26 -11.88 26.90
CA GLU A 319 15.51 -11.66 28.14
C GLU A 319 15.12 -10.19 28.33
N MET A 320 16.01 -9.25 27.97
CA MET A 320 15.71 -7.82 28.01
C MET A 320 14.60 -7.46 26.99
N LEU A 321 14.60 -8.11 25.83
CA LEU A 321 13.57 -7.94 24.82
C LEU A 321 12.21 -8.45 25.34
N LYS A 322 12.17 -9.66 25.90
CA LYS A 322 10.98 -10.27 26.50
C LYS A 322 10.39 -9.40 27.60
N GLU A 323 11.22 -8.93 28.51
CA GLU A 323 10.79 -8.04 29.59
C GLU A 323 10.15 -6.75 29.06
N SER A 324 10.74 -6.18 28.00
CA SER A 324 10.20 -4.97 27.37
C SER A 324 8.85 -5.22 26.71
N ILE A 325 8.71 -6.32 25.97
CA ILE A 325 7.45 -6.73 25.33
C ILE A 325 6.38 -6.99 26.39
N ALA A 326 6.70 -7.75 27.44
CA ALA A 326 5.79 -8.05 28.53
C ALA A 326 5.29 -6.77 29.23
N LYS A 327 6.18 -5.79 29.48
CA LYS A 327 5.80 -4.49 30.03
C LYS A 327 4.84 -3.74 29.11
N LEU A 328 5.11 -3.70 27.81
CA LEU A 328 4.27 -3.03 26.82
C LEU A 328 2.90 -3.68 26.70
N VAL A 329 2.82 -5.01 26.69
CA VAL A 329 1.58 -5.78 26.67
C VAL A 329 0.76 -5.54 27.93
N ASN A 330 1.35 -5.71 29.12
CA ASN A 330 0.67 -5.59 30.41
C ASN A 330 0.16 -4.17 30.68
N HIS A 331 0.84 -3.14 30.14
CA HIS A 331 0.43 -1.76 30.28
C HIS A 331 -0.48 -1.27 29.16
N HIS A 332 -0.90 -2.15 28.25
CA HIS A 332 -1.70 -1.82 27.07
C HIS A 332 -1.10 -0.72 26.18
N ASN A 333 0.24 -0.61 26.17
CA ASN A 333 0.97 0.38 25.37
C ASN A 333 1.60 -0.21 24.09
N ALA A 334 1.42 -1.50 23.85
CA ALA A 334 1.92 -2.19 22.68
C ALA A 334 1.27 -1.65 21.40
N SER A 335 2.07 -1.39 20.37
CA SER A 335 1.57 -0.96 19.04
C SER A 335 1.05 -2.14 18.24
N SER A 336 0.12 -1.88 17.32
CA SER A 336 -0.43 -2.90 16.41
C SER A 336 0.64 -3.55 15.55
N GLU A 337 1.67 -2.81 15.14
CA GLU A 337 2.77 -3.34 14.33
C GLU A 337 3.66 -4.28 15.14
N MET A 338 3.99 -3.94 16.38
CA MET A 338 4.73 -4.83 17.28
C MET A 338 3.91 -6.10 17.59
N LEU A 339 2.62 -5.95 17.89
CA LEU A 339 1.74 -7.11 18.16
C LEU A 339 1.54 -7.99 16.93
N LEU A 340 1.48 -7.39 15.73
CA LEU A 340 1.44 -8.13 14.47
C LEU A 340 2.73 -8.93 14.24
N TRP A 341 3.89 -8.33 14.55
CA TRP A 341 5.16 -9.05 14.49
C TRP A 341 5.16 -10.22 15.50
N LEU A 342 4.81 -9.96 16.76
CA LEU A 342 4.77 -10.99 17.82
C LEU A 342 3.81 -12.13 17.47
N ALA A 343 2.66 -11.82 16.88
CA ALA A 343 1.68 -12.81 16.41
C ALA A 343 2.20 -13.68 15.26
N LYS A 344 3.11 -13.18 14.46
CA LYS A 344 3.78 -13.93 13.37
C LYS A 344 4.96 -14.75 13.86
N GLU A 345 5.66 -14.23 14.86
CA GLU A 345 6.88 -14.82 15.44
C GLU A 345 6.51 -15.75 16.59
N ARG A 346 5.63 -16.73 16.34
CA ARG A 346 5.17 -17.71 17.34
C ARG A 346 6.20 -18.83 17.55
N THR A 347 7.43 -18.45 17.92
CA THR A 347 8.50 -19.39 18.23
C THR A 347 8.50 -19.75 19.71
N ASP A 348 9.13 -20.86 20.05
CA ASP A 348 9.33 -21.29 21.46
C ASP A 348 10.02 -20.19 22.29
N SER A 349 10.78 -19.33 21.64
CA SER A 349 11.47 -18.22 22.29
C SER A 349 10.54 -17.20 22.95
N PHE A 350 9.31 -17.05 22.46
CA PHE A 350 8.31 -16.10 22.97
C PHE A 350 7.06 -16.78 23.54
N ALA A 351 7.07 -18.10 23.68
CA ALA A 351 5.92 -18.87 24.15
C ALA A 351 5.43 -18.44 25.54
N ASP A 352 6.35 -18.00 26.40
CA ASP A 352 6.09 -17.50 27.76
C ASP A 352 5.37 -16.12 27.78
N ILE A 353 5.44 -15.36 26.70
CA ILE A 353 4.75 -14.06 26.56
C ILE A 353 3.41 -14.23 25.88
N LEU A 354 3.30 -15.20 24.95
CA LEU A 354 2.07 -15.44 24.18
C LEU A 354 0.97 -15.99 25.09
N GLY A 355 -0.07 -15.18 25.27
CA GLY A 355 -1.15 -15.54 26.16
C GLY A 355 -2.34 -14.58 26.07
N PRO A 356 -3.32 -14.72 26.97
CA PRO A 356 -4.57 -13.94 26.96
C PRO A 356 -4.36 -12.44 27.02
N GLU A 357 -3.29 -11.98 27.70
CA GLU A 357 -2.99 -10.54 27.79
C GLU A 357 -2.50 -9.98 26.45
N VAL A 358 -1.85 -10.78 25.59
CA VAL A 358 -1.49 -10.37 24.23
C VAL A 358 -2.76 -10.16 23.40
N PHE A 359 -3.74 -11.05 23.48
CA PHE A 359 -5.00 -10.86 22.77
C PHE A 359 -5.75 -9.62 23.27
N ARG A 360 -5.77 -9.38 24.58
CA ARG A 360 -6.33 -8.16 25.16
C ARG A 360 -5.61 -6.90 24.65
N ALA A 361 -4.28 -6.94 24.61
CA ALA A 361 -3.47 -5.85 24.07
C ALA A 361 -3.73 -5.62 22.57
N MET A 362 -3.96 -6.69 21.78
CA MET A 362 -4.33 -6.59 20.36
C MET A 362 -5.65 -5.85 20.16
N LEU A 363 -6.68 -6.19 20.94
CA LEU A 363 -7.97 -5.48 20.90
C LEU A 363 -7.79 -4.00 21.22
N SER A 364 -7.09 -3.70 22.33
CA SER A 364 -6.83 -2.32 22.76
C SER A 364 -5.98 -1.53 21.74
N ALA A 365 -5.01 -2.15 21.09
CA ALA A 365 -4.19 -1.49 20.07
C ALA A 365 -5.01 -1.16 18.82
N MET A 366 -5.84 -2.08 18.34
CA MET A 366 -6.72 -1.85 17.20
C MET A 366 -7.75 -0.74 17.48
N GLU A 367 -8.29 -0.70 18.70
CA GLU A 367 -9.22 0.37 19.11
C GLU A 367 -8.54 1.75 19.11
N ARG A 368 -7.31 1.84 19.61
CA ARG A 368 -6.51 3.07 19.54
C ARG A 368 -6.23 3.51 18.13
N ASP A 369 -5.94 2.56 17.24
CA ASP A 369 -5.62 2.84 15.83
C ASP A 369 -6.80 3.41 15.04
N GLN A 370 -8.05 3.20 15.50
CA GLN A 370 -9.21 3.84 14.87
C GLN A 370 -9.20 5.36 14.97
N PHE A 371 -8.50 5.90 15.97
CA PHE A 371 -8.36 7.34 16.21
C PHE A 371 -7.07 7.94 15.65
N ASN A 372 -6.22 7.11 15.02
CA ASN A 372 -5.00 7.57 14.36
C ASN A 372 -5.31 8.11 12.96
N GLU A 373 -4.55 9.12 12.53
CA GLU A 373 -4.64 9.67 11.16
C GLU A 373 -4.44 8.60 10.08
N ARG A 374 -3.56 7.63 10.34
CA ARG A 374 -3.33 6.47 9.45
C ARG A 374 -3.89 5.21 10.07
N LYS A 375 -5.08 4.83 9.64
CA LYS A 375 -5.71 3.58 10.06
C LYS A 375 -4.99 2.39 9.44
N SER A 376 -4.55 1.44 10.28
CA SER A 376 -3.97 0.18 9.83
C SER A 376 -4.90 -0.98 10.18
N ASN A 377 -5.32 -1.73 9.18
CA ASN A 377 -6.13 -2.94 9.37
C ASN A 377 -5.29 -4.22 9.41
N ARG A 378 -3.97 -4.11 9.30
CA ARG A 378 -3.06 -5.27 9.14
C ARG A 378 -3.16 -6.29 10.28
N LEU A 379 -3.24 -5.82 11.53
CA LEU A 379 -3.39 -6.70 12.69
C LEU A 379 -4.75 -7.38 12.69
N ARG A 380 -5.83 -6.63 12.42
CA ARG A 380 -7.19 -7.17 12.30
C ARG A 380 -7.26 -8.25 11.24
N ASP A 381 -6.78 -7.95 10.04
CA ASP A 381 -6.82 -8.86 8.89
C ASP A 381 -6.00 -10.13 9.18
N PHE A 382 -4.91 -10.01 9.92
CA PHE A 382 -4.11 -11.15 10.35
C PHE A 382 -4.85 -12.03 11.36
N ILE A 383 -5.50 -11.46 12.38
CA ILE A 383 -6.31 -12.21 13.36
C ILE A 383 -7.44 -12.97 12.67
N LEU A 384 -8.06 -12.38 11.65
CA LEU A 384 -9.13 -13.01 10.88
C LEU A 384 -8.60 -14.15 9.99
N ALA A 385 -7.47 -13.94 9.34
CA ALA A 385 -6.88 -14.91 8.42
C ALA A 385 -6.30 -16.14 9.16
N ASP A 386 -5.66 -15.93 10.31
CA ASP A 386 -5.02 -16.99 11.08
C ASP A 386 -6.03 -17.68 11.99
N GLN A 387 -6.33 -18.94 11.67
CA GLN A 387 -7.37 -19.72 12.39
C GLN A 387 -6.91 -20.22 13.76
N SER A 388 -5.60 -20.38 13.98
CA SER A 388 -5.04 -20.95 15.23
C SER A 388 -4.69 -19.89 16.26
N LEU A 389 -4.31 -18.68 15.84
CA LEU A 389 -3.78 -17.63 16.70
C LEU A 389 -4.66 -17.37 17.93
N LEU A 390 -5.95 -17.13 17.71
CA LEU A 390 -6.87 -16.82 18.81
C LEU A 390 -6.93 -17.95 19.84
N VAL A 391 -7.03 -19.20 19.36
CA VAL A 391 -7.11 -20.38 20.22
C VAL A 391 -5.82 -20.59 21.00
N GLU A 392 -4.67 -20.38 20.37
CA GLU A 392 -3.36 -20.48 21.01
C GLU A 392 -3.21 -19.41 22.12
N LEU A 393 -3.58 -18.17 21.85
CA LEU A 393 -3.48 -17.07 22.82
C LEU A 393 -4.37 -17.26 24.05
N ILE A 394 -5.55 -17.86 23.89
CA ILE A 394 -6.46 -18.08 25.02
C ILE A 394 -6.30 -19.47 25.67
N GLY A 395 -5.47 -20.35 25.07
CA GLY A 395 -5.36 -21.75 25.48
C GLY A 395 -4.87 -21.98 26.90
N SER A 396 -4.07 -21.06 27.44
CA SER A 396 -3.54 -21.09 28.81
C SER A 396 -4.40 -20.30 29.82
N ALA A 397 -5.54 -19.74 29.40
CA ALA A 397 -6.35 -18.87 30.24
C ALA A 397 -7.37 -19.64 31.08
N ASP A 398 -7.63 -19.15 32.28
CA ASP A 398 -8.75 -19.62 33.11
C ASP A 398 -10.08 -19.24 32.45
N PHE A 399 -11.12 -20.02 32.78
CA PHE A 399 -12.46 -19.86 32.18
C PHE A 399 -13.03 -18.44 32.33
N ASP A 400 -12.81 -17.79 33.49
CA ASP A 400 -13.27 -16.42 33.71
C ASP A 400 -12.54 -15.40 32.82
N VAL A 401 -11.25 -15.60 32.57
CA VAL A 401 -10.45 -14.76 31.64
C VAL A 401 -10.95 -14.93 30.21
N ILE A 402 -11.26 -16.17 29.80
CA ILE A 402 -11.80 -16.44 28.46
C ILE A 402 -13.19 -15.78 28.29
N LYS A 403 -14.01 -15.82 29.33
CA LYS A 403 -15.32 -15.14 29.37
C LYS A 403 -15.17 -13.62 29.18
N ASP A 404 -14.24 -13.00 29.91
CA ASP A 404 -13.97 -11.57 29.81
C ASP A 404 -13.44 -11.18 28.42
N LEU A 405 -12.53 -11.99 27.84
CA LEU A 405 -12.02 -11.76 26.48
C LEU A 405 -13.10 -11.93 25.42
N THR A 406 -13.97 -12.94 25.59
CA THR A 406 -15.12 -13.14 24.70
C THR A 406 -16.04 -11.92 24.71
N ARG A 407 -16.31 -11.37 25.89
CA ARG A 407 -17.11 -10.16 26.06
C ARG A 407 -16.42 -8.92 25.44
N ALA A 408 -15.11 -8.77 25.65
CA ALA A 408 -14.32 -7.71 25.04
C ALA A 408 -14.37 -7.78 23.50
N LEU A 409 -14.28 -9.00 22.93
CA LEU A 409 -14.40 -9.22 21.49
C LEU A 409 -15.82 -8.87 20.97
N GLN A 410 -16.87 -9.25 21.68
CA GLN A 410 -18.25 -8.92 21.29
C GLN A 410 -18.47 -7.41 21.23
N LEU A 411 -17.90 -6.69 22.19
CA LEU A 411 -18.06 -5.22 22.33
C LEU A 411 -17.06 -4.41 21.50
N SER A 412 -16.02 -5.05 20.94
CA SER A 412 -14.99 -4.34 20.19
C SER A 412 -15.56 -3.73 18.90
N PRO A 413 -15.33 -2.45 18.64
CA PRO A 413 -15.77 -1.78 17.41
C PRO A 413 -14.87 -2.10 16.21
N CYS A 414 -13.77 -2.84 16.40
CA CYS A 414 -12.79 -3.13 15.36
C CYS A 414 -13.21 -4.20 14.37
N PHE A 415 -14.22 -5.01 14.73
CA PHE A 415 -14.73 -6.10 13.93
C PHE A 415 -16.20 -5.87 13.59
N ASP A 416 -16.58 -6.22 12.38
CA ASP A 416 -17.98 -6.26 12.00
C ASP A 416 -18.70 -7.49 12.58
N ASP A 417 -20.01 -7.57 12.41
CA ASP A 417 -20.81 -8.66 12.99
C ASP A 417 -20.46 -10.04 12.43
N MET A 418 -20.03 -10.13 11.16
CA MET A 418 -19.59 -11.37 10.54
C MET A 418 -18.24 -11.82 11.10
N ASP A 419 -17.30 -10.89 11.20
CA ASP A 419 -15.98 -11.13 11.77
C ASP A 419 -16.09 -11.60 13.22
N LYS A 420 -16.91 -10.91 14.03
CA LYS A 420 -17.19 -11.29 15.43
C LYS A 420 -17.75 -12.70 15.52
N ARG A 421 -18.76 -13.05 14.72
CA ARG A 421 -19.34 -14.40 14.70
C ARG A 421 -18.30 -15.46 14.35
N SER A 422 -17.44 -15.20 13.38
CA SER A 422 -16.35 -16.09 12.99
C SER A 422 -15.36 -16.32 14.15
N LEU A 423 -14.91 -15.25 14.80
CA LEU A 423 -13.98 -15.34 15.92
C LEU A 423 -14.61 -16.01 17.15
N LEU A 424 -15.86 -15.65 17.48
CA LEU A 424 -16.62 -16.29 18.57
C LEU A 424 -16.83 -17.77 18.33
N ALA A 425 -17.11 -18.19 17.09
CA ALA A 425 -17.24 -19.60 16.74
C ALA A 425 -15.94 -20.39 17.00
N ARG A 426 -14.76 -19.76 16.78
CA ARG A 426 -13.45 -20.37 17.11
C ARG A 426 -13.30 -20.56 18.62
N ILE A 427 -13.71 -19.57 19.43
CA ILE A 427 -13.70 -19.67 20.90
C ILE A 427 -14.64 -20.79 21.37
N VAL A 428 -15.90 -20.81 20.89
CA VAL A 428 -16.90 -21.83 21.27
C VAL A 428 -16.44 -23.24 20.90
N LYS A 429 -15.81 -23.39 19.74
CA LYS A 429 -15.27 -24.70 19.31
C LYS A 429 -14.27 -25.26 20.31
N SER A 430 -13.44 -24.41 20.92
CA SER A 430 -12.44 -24.81 21.92
C SER A 430 -13.00 -24.84 23.33
N TYR A 431 -14.00 -24.01 23.63
CA TYR A 431 -14.62 -23.86 24.96
C TYR A 431 -16.16 -23.84 24.83
N PRO A 432 -16.83 -25.01 24.69
CA PRO A 432 -18.27 -25.08 24.48
C PRO A 432 -19.11 -24.43 25.58
N ALA A 433 -18.62 -24.41 26.82
CA ALA A 433 -19.28 -23.75 27.96
C ALA A 433 -19.56 -22.24 27.77
N ILE A 434 -18.84 -21.58 26.86
CA ILE A 434 -19.04 -20.16 26.54
C ILE A 434 -20.28 -19.93 25.66
N GLN A 435 -20.81 -20.97 25.00
CA GLN A 435 -21.96 -20.83 24.13
C GLN A 435 -23.18 -20.23 24.84
N SER A 436 -23.41 -20.61 26.10
CA SER A 436 -24.54 -20.10 26.90
C SER A 436 -24.44 -18.59 27.15
N LEU A 437 -23.24 -18.07 27.19
CA LEU A 437 -22.95 -16.65 27.41
C LEU A 437 -23.21 -15.83 26.12
N ILE A 438 -22.89 -16.38 24.98
CA ILE A 438 -23.12 -15.77 23.67
C ILE A 438 -24.62 -15.78 23.33
N THR A 439 -25.31 -16.88 23.58
CA THR A 439 -26.75 -17.02 23.31
C THR A 439 -27.62 -16.24 24.31
N GLY A 440 -27.18 -16.10 25.56
CA GLY A 440 -27.92 -15.35 26.58
C GLY A 440 -27.94 -13.84 26.38
N GLU A 441 -26.92 -13.28 25.70
CA GLU A 441 -26.88 -11.85 25.36
C GLU A 441 -27.67 -11.51 24.09
N GLN A 442 -27.96 -12.47 23.22
CA GLN A 442 -28.81 -12.26 22.04
C GLN A 442 -30.30 -12.01 22.34
N THR A 443 -30.74 -12.23 23.58
CA THR A 443 -32.13 -11.96 24.01
C THR A 443 -32.36 -10.52 24.50
N ARG A 444 -31.34 -9.69 24.60
CA ARG A 444 -31.54 -8.24 24.77
C ARG A 444 -31.70 -7.64 23.37
N GLN A 445 -32.92 -7.25 23.04
CA GLN A 445 -33.26 -6.49 21.83
C GLN A 445 -32.27 -5.34 21.68
N ASP A 446 -31.45 -5.39 20.62
CA ASP A 446 -30.59 -4.28 20.19
C ASP A 446 -31.48 -3.15 19.64
N THR A 447 -32.09 -2.40 20.53
CA THR A 447 -32.82 -1.18 20.15
C THR A 447 -31.79 -0.12 19.77
N THR A 448 -31.61 0.09 18.47
CA THR A 448 -30.86 1.24 17.97
C THR A 448 -31.59 2.52 18.34
N PHE A 449 -30.86 3.58 18.69
CA PHE A 449 -31.42 4.87 19.04
C PHE A 449 -30.75 5.99 18.24
N VAL A 450 -31.49 7.09 18.03
CA VAL A 450 -31.05 8.23 17.23
C VAL A 450 -30.39 9.28 18.12
N VAL A 451 -29.29 9.86 17.67
CA VAL A 451 -28.53 10.93 18.34
C VAL A 451 -28.07 11.96 17.31
N SER A 452 -27.76 13.19 17.74
CA SER A 452 -27.11 14.15 16.86
C SER A 452 -25.68 13.69 16.51
N TRP A 453 -25.18 14.12 15.37
CA TRP A 453 -23.77 13.88 14.99
C TRP A 453 -22.80 14.47 16.03
N THR A 454 -23.12 15.66 16.56
CA THR A 454 -22.31 16.33 17.60
C THR A 454 -22.21 15.49 18.88
N SER A 455 -23.32 14.93 19.34
CA SER A 455 -23.33 14.08 20.55
C SER A 455 -22.62 12.74 20.30
N LEU A 456 -22.75 12.21 19.08
CA LEU A 456 -22.03 10.98 18.70
C LEU A 456 -20.51 11.21 18.68
N GLU A 457 -20.04 12.31 18.09
CA GLU A 457 -18.62 12.65 18.08
C GLU A 457 -18.08 12.89 19.49
N ARG A 458 -18.79 13.66 20.31
CA ARG A 458 -18.41 13.87 21.71
C ARG A 458 -18.24 12.55 22.47
N ARG A 459 -19.14 11.58 22.27
CA ARG A 459 -19.03 10.25 22.90
C ARG A 459 -17.85 9.44 22.37
N LYS A 460 -17.54 9.56 21.09
CA LYS A 460 -16.33 8.95 20.50
C LYS A 460 -15.05 9.59 21.06
N ASP A 461 -15.04 10.89 21.28
CA ASP A 461 -13.91 11.59 21.89
C ASP A 461 -13.73 11.18 23.36
N GLU A 462 -14.81 11.06 24.13
CA GLU A 462 -14.79 10.55 25.51
C GLU A 462 -14.23 9.12 25.55
N TYR A 463 -14.65 8.26 24.62
CA TYR A 463 -14.12 6.90 24.48
C TYR A 463 -12.64 6.91 24.11
N SER A 464 -12.23 7.74 23.14
CA SER A 464 -10.83 7.89 22.75
C SER A 464 -9.97 8.33 23.93
N GLU A 465 -10.40 9.32 24.69
CA GLU A 465 -9.69 9.79 25.89
C GLU A 465 -9.58 8.69 26.96
N LEU A 466 -10.64 7.93 27.17
CA LEU A 466 -10.66 6.82 28.10
C LEU A 466 -9.61 5.76 27.73
N VAL A 467 -9.57 5.34 26.46
CA VAL A 467 -8.70 4.27 25.97
C VAL A 467 -7.25 4.73 25.82
N THR A 468 -7.03 5.97 25.35
CA THR A 468 -5.67 6.45 25.04
C THR A 468 -4.95 7.09 26.22
N LYS A 469 -5.69 7.64 27.21
CA LYS A 469 -5.11 8.36 28.34
C LYS A 469 -5.42 7.72 29.70
N LYS A 470 -6.72 7.54 30.03
CA LYS A 470 -7.13 7.16 31.39
C LYS A 470 -6.78 5.72 31.74
N ILE A 471 -7.06 4.76 30.88
CA ILE A 471 -6.73 3.34 31.11
C ILE A 471 -5.22 3.12 31.17
N PRO A 472 -4.38 3.65 30.25
CA PRO A 472 -2.94 3.55 30.37
C PRO A 472 -2.35 4.21 31.60
N ALA A 473 -2.90 5.38 32.02
CA ALA A 473 -2.47 6.04 33.25
C ALA A 473 -2.74 5.17 34.48
N ASN A 474 -3.93 4.61 34.60
CA ASN A 474 -4.29 3.72 35.69
C ASN A 474 -3.45 2.43 35.68
N SER A 475 -3.12 1.90 34.50
CA SER A 475 -2.22 0.74 34.39
C SER A 475 -0.83 1.04 34.93
N LYS A 476 -0.31 2.25 34.70
CA LYS A 476 0.96 2.72 35.29
C LYS A 476 0.86 2.84 36.82
N GLU A 477 -0.25 3.39 37.34
CA GLU A 477 -0.48 3.47 38.78
C GLU A 477 -0.50 2.09 39.44
N ILE A 478 -1.16 1.11 38.82
CA ILE A 478 -1.14 -0.28 39.28
C ILE A 478 0.28 -0.85 39.30
N ALA A 479 1.08 -0.58 38.26
CA ALA A 479 2.47 -1.04 38.18
C ALA A 479 3.35 -0.41 39.28
N ILE A 480 3.19 0.89 39.51
CA ILE A 480 3.89 1.62 40.59
C ILE A 480 3.50 1.08 41.97
N ALA A 481 2.19 0.97 42.22
CA ALA A 481 1.70 0.45 43.49
C ALA A 481 2.19 -0.99 43.76
N ARG A 482 2.30 -1.82 42.72
CA ARG A 482 2.85 -3.19 42.81
C ARG A 482 4.33 -3.20 43.18
N SER A 483 5.09 -2.18 42.78
CA SER A 483 6.53 -2.10 43.09
C SER A 483 6.84 -1.82 44.58
N TYR A 484 5.85 -1.34 45.34
CA TYR A 484 6.02 -1.04 46.78
C TYR A 484 6.00 -2.30 47.70
N GLY A 485 5.80 -3.49 47.17
CA GLY A 485 5.76 -4.74 47.93
C GLY A 485 4.38 -5.11 48.44
N ASP A 486 4.29 -5.73 49.59
CA ASP A 486 3.11 -6.40 50.16
C ASP A 486 1.72 -5.98 49.60
N LEU A 487 1.20 -6.77 48.64
CA LEU A 487 -0.06 -6.46 47.93
C LEU A 487 -1.29 -6.59 48.83
N ARG A 488 -1.21 -7.28 49.96
CA ARG A 488 -2.37 -7.50 50.84
C ARG A 488 -2.74 -6.27 51.64
N GLU A 489 -1.74 -5.51 52.05
CA GLU A 489 -1.93 -4.29 52.85
C GLU A 489 -1.78 -2.99 52.05
N ASN A 490 -1.42 -3.09 50.77
CA ASN A 490 -1.24 -1.93 49.88
C ASN A 490 -2.57 -1.29 49.49
N HIS A 491 -2.94 -0.19 50.15
CA HIS A 491 -4.16 0.56 49.86
C HIS A 491 -4.14 1.22 48.49
N GLU A 492 -2.99 1.68 48.00
CA GLU A 492 -2.84 2.29 46.67
C GLU A 492 -3.09 1.26 45.55
N TYR A 493 -2.58 0.04 45.72
CA TYR A 493 -2.86 -1.05 44.79
C TYR A 493 -4.35 -1.39 44.74
N LYS A 494 -5.03 -1.45 45.90
CA LYS A 494 -6.49 -1.72 45.96
C LYS A 494 -7.27 -0.61 45.29
N ALA A 495 -6.94 0.66 45.56
CA ALA A 495 -7.60 1.82 44.96
C ALA A 495 -7.41 1.86 43.42
N ALA A 496 -6.19 1.62 42.93
CA ALA A 496 -5.90 1.57 41.50
C ALA A 496 -6.63 0.40 40.78
N LYS A 497 -6.81 -0.75 41.47
CA LYS A 497 -7.59 -1.88 40.95
C LYS A 497 -9.11 -1.57 40.91
N GLU A 498 -9.63 -0.88 41.92
CA GLU A 498 -11.04 -0.41 41.89
C GLU A 498 -11.24 0.61 40.76
N MET A 499 -10.31 1.53 40.56
CA MET A 499 -10.35 2.47 39.44
C MET A 499 -10.32 1.72 38.09
N GLN A 500 -9.50 0.68 37.97
CA GLN A 500 -9.49 -0.16 36.78
C GLN A 500 -10.88 -0.76 36.45
N LYS A 501 -11.58 -1.26 37.46
CA LYS A 501 -12.95 -1.79 37.25
C LYS A 501 -13.93 -0.72 36.78
N ILE A 502 -13.83 0.50 37.36
CA ILE A 502 -14.67 1.63 36.96
C ILE A 502 -14.40 2.03 35.52
N LEU A 503 -13.12 2.19 35.14
CA LEU A 503 -12.72 2.56 33.77
C LEU A 503 -13.14 1.50 32.75
N MET A 504 -13.01 0.21 33.09
CA MET A 504 -13.45 -0.88 32.22
C MET A 504 -14.97 -0.93 32.06
N ARG A 505 -15.72 -0.62 33.11
CA ARG A 505 -17.17 -0.49 33.03
C ARG A 505 -17.57 0.69 32.14
N GLN A 506 -16.96 1.86 32.35
CA GLN A 506 -17.20 3.04 31.51
C GLN A 506 -16.88 2.76 30.05
N LYS A 507 -15.75 2.07 29.78
CA LYS A 507 -15.40 1.64 28.44
C LYS A 507 -16.52 0.80 27.82
N SER A 508 -16.96 -0.25 28.52
CA SER A 508 -18.02 -1.15 28.04
C SER A 508 -19.35 -0.41 27.77
N ASP A 509 -19.72 0.53 28.64
CA ASP A 509 -20.96 1.30 28.52
C ASP A 509 -20.91 2.27 27.32
N LEU A 510 -19.76 2.93 27.09
CA LEU A 510 -19.54 3.80 25.93
C LEU A 510 -19.53 3.01 24.62
N GLU A 511 -18.84 1.86 24.58
CA GLU A 511 -18.81 0.98 23.41
C GLU A 511 -20.22 0.51 23.04
N ALA A 512 -20.95 -0.03 24.00
CA ALA A 512 -22.32 -0.49 23.78
C ALA A 512 -23.25 0.64 23.33
N GLY A 513 -23.05 1.84 23.85
CA GLY A 513 -23.80 3.02 23.44
C GLY A 513 -23.47 3.45 22.01
N ILE A 514 -22.19 3.60 21.67
CA ILE A 514 -21.73 4.03 20.35
C ILE A 514 -22.17 3.03 19.26
N LEU A 515 -22.10 1.73 19.53
CA LEU A 515 -22.53 0.68 18.58
C LEU A 515 -24.02 0.78 18.23
N ARG A 516 -24.87 1.19 19.16
CA ARG A 516 -26.33 1.28 18.96
C ARG A 516 -26.78 2.66 18.47
N ALA A 517 -25.94 3.68 18.57
CA ALA A 517 -26.26 5.03 18.20
C ALA A 517 -26.24 5.23 16.67
N ARG A 518 -27.29 5.85 16.14
CA ARG A 518 -27.37 6.30 14.75
C ARG A 518 -27.32 7.82 14.73
N GLY A 519 -26.28 8.40 14.12
CA GLY A 519 -26.15 9.84 13.93
C GLY A 519 -27.23 10.39 12.98
N SER A 520 -27.80 11.52 13.29
CA SER A 520 -28.78 12.25 12.48
C SER A 520 -28.52 13.74 12.56
N ASP A 521 -28.81 14.46 11.49
CA ASP A 521 -28.87 15.92 11.43
C ASP A 521 -30.29 16.44 11.65
N PHE A 522 -31.25 15.53 11.81
CA PHE A 522 -32.69 15.80 11.97
C PHE A 522 -33.31 16.65 10.85
N SER A 523 -32.65 16.80 9.69
CA SER A 523 -33.12 17.59 8.55
C SER A 523 -34.47 17.13 7.99
N ASN A 524 -34.82 15.86 8.23
CA ASN A 524 -36.05 15.24 7.76
C ASN A 524 -37.16 15.20 8.85
N ALA A 525 -37.07 16.06 9.87
CA ALA A 525 -38.07 16.11 10.94
C ALA A 525 -39.45 16.49 10.40
N ARG A 526 -40.46 15.69 10.75
CA ARG A 526 -41.86 15.96 10.39
C ARG A 526 -42.43 17.01 11.31
N THR A 527 -43.06 18.06 10.76
CA THR A 527 -43.67 19.16 11.50
C THR A 527 -45.20 19.08 11.54
N ASP A 528 -45.80 18.11 10.87
CA ASP A 528 -47.23 17.80 10.93
C ASP A 528 -47.65 17.11 12.25
N VAL A 529 -46.68 16.46 12.87
CA VAL A 529 -46.78 15.83 14.21
C VAL A 529 -45.49 16.07 14.98
N VAL A 530 -45.55 15.98 16.28
CA VAL A 530 -44.35 16.04 17.13
C VAL A 530 -43.47 14.83 16.82
N SER A 531 -42.25 15.09 16.37
CA SER A 531 -41.25 14.06 16.03
C SER A 531 -39.88 14.42 16.58
N ILE A 532 -38.91 13.50 16.43
CA ILE A 532 -37.53 13.79 16.78
C ILE A 532 -36.99 14.87 15.81
N GLY A 533 -36.36 15.91 16.31
CA GLY A 533 -35.88 17.04 15.53
C GLY A 533 -36.90 18.18 15.46
N THR A 534 -37.96 18.20 16.30
CA THR A 534 -38.93 19.28 16.31
C THR A 534 -38.83 20.13 17.59
N LYS A 535 -39.20 21.39 17.45
CA LYS A 535 -39.41 22.37 18.49
C LYS A 535 -40.90 22.54 18.68
N VAL A 536 -41.40 22.26 19.88
CA VAL A 536 -42.82 22.21 20.22
C VAL A 536 -43.15 23.33 21.22
N CYS A 537 -44.12 24.16 20.87
CA CYS A 537 -44.65 25.19 21.73
C CYS A 537 -45.91 24.67 22.44
N LEU A 538 -45.91 24.71 23.77
CA LEU A 538 -47.00 24.26 24.64
C LEU A 538 -47.63 25.46 25.35
N ILE A 539 -48.95 25.52 25.44
CA ILE A 539 -49.70 26.51 26.22
C ILE A 539 -50.44 25.77 27.32
N ASP A 540 -50.17 26.12 28.56
CA ASP A 540 -50.91 25.62 29.69
C ASP A 540 -52.37 26.10 29.62
N THR A 541 -53.33 25.19 29.70
CA THR A 541 -54.76 25.52 29.54
C THR A 541 -55.31 26.40 30.65
N LYS A 542 -54.74 26.34 31.87
CA LYS A 542 -55.15 27.06 33.02
C LYS A 542 -54.40 28.39 33.20
N SER A 543 -53.06 28.36 33.23
CA SER A 543 -52.24 29.55 33.50
C SER A 543 -51.96 30.41 32.26
N LYS A 544 -52.24 29.90 31.04
CA LYS A 544 -51.91 30.52 29.76
C LYS A 544 -50.41 30.78 29.55
N GLN A 545 -49.54 30.18 30.34
CA GLN A 545 -48.10 30.28 30.18
C GLN A 545 -47.65 29.41 28.97
N THR A 546 -46.67 29.93 28.23
CA THR A 546 -46.11 29.26 27.05
C THR A 546 -44.74 28.69 27.41
N GLU A 547 -44.55 27.42 27.12
CA GLU A 547 -43.26 26.71 27.25
C GLU A 547 -42.89 26.10 25.92
N THR A 548 -41.59 26.10 25.62
CA THR A 548 -41.11 25.56 24.37
C THR A 548 -40.07 24.50 24.63
N TYR A 549 -40.31 23.28 24.10
CA TYR A 549 -39.40 22.17 24.21
C TYR A 549 -38.84 21.81 22.83
N THR A 550 -37.53 21.57 22.78
CA THR A 550 -36.89 21.00 21.58
C THR A 550 -36.60 19.53 21.82
N ILE A 551 -37.18 18.65 20.99
CA ILE A 551 -37.05 17.20 21.13
C ILE A 551 -35.95 16.70 20.18
N LEU A 552 -34.85 16.22 20.73
CA LEU A 552 -33.71 15.73 19.96
C LEU A 552 -33.40 14.27 20.30
N GLY A 553 -32.19 13.81 19.91
CA GLY A 553 -31.72 12.45 20.07
C GLY A 553 -31.53 12.01 21.51
N ALA A 554 -31.23 10.73 21.70
CA ALA A 554 -31.13 10.12 23.03
C ALA A 554 -30.07 10.73 23.94
N TRP A 555 -29.00 11.31 23.36
CA TRP A 555 -27.90 11.93 24.10
C TRP A 555 -27.92 13.48 24.07
N ASP A 556 -28.95 14.07 23.47
CA ASP A 556 -29.02 15.50 23.17
C ASP A 556 -29.90 16.24 24.23
N SER A 557 -29.73 15.93 25.50
CA SER A 557 -30.48 16.58 26.56
C SER A 557 -29.70 17.75 27.18
N GLU A 558 -30.24 18.98 27.07
CA GLU A 558 -29.75 20.21 27.69
C GLU A 558 -30.90 20.92 28.38
N PRO A 559 -31.19 20.59 29.63
CA PRO A 559 -32.37 21.16 30.37
C PRO A 559 -32.37 22.69 30.45
N GLU A 560 -31.19 23.32 30.55
CA GLU A 560 -31.06 24.78 30.60
C GLU A 560 -31.54 25.48 29.32
N LYS A 561 -31.49 24.78 28.18
CA LYS A 561 -31.98 25.27 26.89
C LYS A 561 -33.33 24.68 26.48
N MET A 562 -34.00 24.00 27.41
CA MET A 562 -35.27 23.29 27.17
C MET A 562 -35.16 22.25 26.03
N ILE A 563 -33.96 21.65 25.84
CA ILE A 563 -33.73 20.56 24.93
C ILE A 563 -33.86 19.25 25.70
N ILE A 564 -34.76 18.41 25.26
CA ILE A 564 -35.05 17.11 25.89
C ILE A 564 -34.81 15.95 24.94
N SER A 565 -34.31 14.85 25.48
CA SER A 565 -34.20 13.59 24.74
C SER A 565 -35.60 13.07 24.39
N TYR A 566 -35.77 12.51 23.20
CA TYR A 566 -37.01 11.85 22.80
C TYR A 566 -37.35 10.65 23.69
N LEU A 567 -36.39 10.12 24.45
CA LEU A 567 -36.61 9.08 25.45
C LEU A 567 -37.12 9.60 26.79
N ALA A 568 -37.10 10.92 27.01
CA ALA A 568 -37.58 11.49 28.24
C ALA A 568 -39.12 11.32 28.40
N PRO A 569 -39.63 11.08 29.61
CA PRO A 569 -41.07 10.86 29.84
C PRO A 569 -41.95 11.98 29.26
N VAL A 570 -41.51 13.22 29.36
CA VAL A 570 -42.19 14.39 28.78
C VAL A 570 -42.26 14.29 27.25
N ALA A 571 -41.12 13.99 26.60
CA ALA A 571 -41.08 13.85 25.15
C ALA A 571 -41.95 12.68 24.66
N GLN A 572 -41.96 11.59 25.38
CA GLN A 572 -42.75 10.39 25.02
C GLN A 572 -44.26 10.66 25.03
N LYS A 573 -44.74 11.54 25.91
CA LYS A 573 -46.15 11.97 25.92
C LYS A 573 -46.49 12.92 24.75
N LEU A 574 -45.52 13.64 24.22
CA LEU A 574 -45.68 14.60 23.13
C LEU A 574 -45.53 13.97 21.73
N ILE A 575 -44.66 12.97 21.57
CA ILE A 575 -44.37 12.33 20.29
C ILE A 575 -45.66 11.81 19.64
N ASN A 576 -45.78 12.02 18.30
CA ASN A 576 -46.92 11.68 17.45
C ASN A 576 -48.17 12.51 17.68
N LYS A 577 -48.17 13.51 18.56
CA LYS A 577 -49.27 14.45 18.77
C LYS A 577 -49.28 15.54 17.70
N LYS A 578 -50.48 16.10 17.44
CA LYS A 578 -50.71 17.16 16.45
C LYS A 578 -50.88 18.51 17.10
N PRO A 579 -50.67 19.62 16.37
CA PRO A 579 -51.05 20.94 16.84
C PRO A 579 -52.53 20.97 17.21
N GLY A 580 -52.85 21.58 18.35
CA GLY A 580 -54.20 21.65 18.92
C GLY A 580 -54.56 20.53 19.88
N GLU A 581 -53.80 19.43 19.95
CA GLU A 581 -54.05 18.34 20.91
C GLU A 581 -53.62 18.75 22.34
N GLU A 582 -54.35 18.22 23.32
CA GLU A 582 -54.04 18.40 24.74
C GLU A 582 -53.23 17.21 25.27
N VAL A 583 -52.25 17.51 26.10
CA VAL A 583 -51.36 16.52 26.72
C VAL A 583 -51.25 16.77 28.20
N GLU A 584 -51.40 15.73 29.01
CA GLU A 584 -51.22 15.82 30.46
C GLU A 584 -49.73 15.65 30.83
N MET A 585 -49.17 16.69 31.46
CA MET A 585 -47.78 16.77 31.88
C MET A 585 -47.68 16.63 33.39
N ASP A 586 -46.82 15.71 33.86
CA ASP A 586 -46.52 15.60 35.28
C ASP A 586 -45.47 16.65 35.68
N THR A 587 -45.82 17.50 36.64
CA THR A 587 -44.91 18.49 37.23
C THR A 587 -44.77 18.29 38.72
N GLU A 588 -43.76 18.86 39.34
CA GLU A 588 -43.56 18.82 40.80
C GLU A 588 -44.78 19.37 41.61
N GLN A 589 -45.59 20.20 40.96
CA GLN A 589 -46.80 20.79 41.55
C GLN A 589 -48.09 19.99 41.23
N GLY A 590 -47.97 18.83 40.57
CA GLY A 590 -49.07 17.97 40.16
C GLY A 590 -49.32 17.97 38.64
N PRO A 591 -50.26 17.15 38.15
CA PRO A 591 -50.55 17.05 36.73
C PRO A 591 -51.18 18.35 36.18
N ARG A 592 -50.64 18.86 35.06
CA ARG A 592 -51.15 19.98 34.30
C ARG A 592 -51.50 19.60 32.88
N THR A 593 -52.52 20.19 32.31
CA THR A 593 -52.93 19.97 30.94
C THR A 593 -52.40 21.11 30.06
N CYS A 594 -51.56 20.76 29.07
CA CYS A 594 -51.01 21.69 28.09
C CYS A 594 -51.55 21.37 26.70
N ARG A 595 -51.82 22.39 25.89
CA ARG A 595 -52.20 22.26 24.48
C ARG A 595 -51.00 22.56 23.62
N ILE A 596 -50.78 21.76 22.57
CA ILE A 596 -49.76 22.00 21.57
C ILE A 596 -50.20 23.15 20.68
N ASP A 597 -49.46 24.23 20.65
CA ASP A 597 -49.77 25.44 19.87
C ASP A 597 -49.14 25.34 18.46
N SER A 598 -47.83 25.11 18.40
CA SER A 598 -47.10 25.00 17.14
C SER A 598 -45.99 23.96 17.21
N ILE A 599 -45.63 23.43 16.02
CA ILE A 599 -44.55 22.51 15.84
C ILE A 599 -43.67 23.06 14.72
N GLU A 600 -42.41 23.30 15.00
CA GLU A 600 -41.40 23.79 14.07
C GLU A 600 -40.22 22.80 13.95
N ALA A 601 -39.49 22.83 12.86
CA ALA A 601 -38.25 22.10 12.79
C ALA A 601 -37.20 22.73 13.71
N ALA A 602 -36.49 21.92 14.46
CA ALA A 602 -35.40 22.39 15.31
C ALA A 602 -34.24 22.90 14.44
N ALA A 603 -33.83 24.16 14.65
CA ALA A 603 -32.63 24.68 14.00
C ALA A 603 -31.37 24.07 14.66
N ILE A 604 -30.79 23.07 14.06
CA ILE A 604 -29.56 22.44 14.54
C ILE A 604 -28.40 23.00 13.73
N VAL A 605 -27.44 23.62 14.41
CA VAL A 605 -26.18 24.03 13.79
C VAL A 605 -25.35 22.77 13.57
N SER A 606 -25.27 22.30 12.33
CA SER A 606 -24.30 21.25 11.95
C SER A 606 -22.90 21.81 12.18
N PRO A 607 -21.97 21.07 12.83
CA PRO A 607 -20.58 21.46 12.81
C PRO A 607 -20.15 21.53 11.35
N SER A 608 -19.63 22.69 10.93
CA SER A 608 -19.05 22.88 9.61
C SER A 608 -17.97 21.83 9.38
N ALA A 609 -18.07 21.14 8.23
CA ALA A 609 -17.15 20.13 7.75
C ALA A 609 -15.71 20.64 7.63
#